data_ca92a4c42ab3094f2c080cec2bc5466a
#
_entry.id   ca92a4c42ab3094f2c080cec2bc5466a
#
_cell.length_a   1.000
_cell.length_b   1.000
_cell.length_c   1.000
_cell.angle_alpha   90.00
_cell.angle_beta   90.00
_cell.angle_gamma   90.00
#
_symmetry.space_group_name_H-M   'P 1'
#
loop_
_entity.id
_entity.type
_entity.pdbx_description
1 polymer ?
#
loop_
_entity_poly.entity_id
_entity_poly.type
_entity_poly.pdbx_seq_one_letter_code
_entity_poly.pdbx_strand_id
1 'polypeptide(L)'
;MLRPLRTEWNVITAPGGAEALVILAAHQIDVIVSDMRMPSMTGAELLEKVAERHPGVVRFILSGQSDRESLLRSIGSTHQFLSKPCESQHLKQAVDRAFALRRQLLVPRLTALVSRIGALPALPSLYLAIKRELQADEPSLVRIADLAAKDIGISAKLLQIVNSGRFAGNLAVHNVEHAVQLLGIDTVRSLVLASHLFDSCPTAHLPVSTLWDHSLMVATGARAIAVSEHQNTLACECAFSAGMLHDCGLVLLATYLPESYVRIQADSSRMPWIEAERSELGTTHQELGAYLLGLWGLPDGLVEAVAFHHQPAAAPHPDGRALGAVHIAESVAIEIHGSLPWESGTTLDENFVGADGMRERLGGWRETARIAIAGVVSP
;
A
#
# COMPACT_ATOMS: atom_id res chain seq x y z
N MET A 1 -4.76 -28.00 7.25
CA MET A 1 -4.67 -26.53 7.29
C MET A 1 -5.67 -25.92 8.30
N LEU A 2 -6.98 -26.15 8.20
CA LEU A 2 -7.99 -25.40 9.00
C LEU A 2 -8.27 -25.95 10.42
N ARG A 3 -7.91 -27.20 10.75
CA ARG A 3 -8.20 -27.81 12.06
C ARG A 3 -7.66 -27.01 13.26
N PRO A 4 -6.41 -26.52 13.26
CA PRO A 4 -5.88 -25.73 14.38
C PRO A 4 -6.57 -24.37 14.55
N LEU A 5 -7.14 -23.82 13.49
CA LEU A 5 -7.74 -22.48 13.49
C LEU A 5 -9.17 -22.47 14.05
N ARG A 6 -9.84 -23.63 14.15
CA ARG A 6 -11.21 -23.76 14.66
C ARG A 6 -11.36 -23.48 16.15
N THR A 7 -10.28 -23.44 16.88
CA THR A 7 -10.27 -23.07 18.31
C THR A 7 -10.37 -21.57 18.54
N GLU A 8 -9.95 -20.79 17.56
CA GLU A 8 -9.90 -19.33 17.65
C GLU A 8 -10.95 -18.66 16.75
N TRP A 9 -11.33 -19.28 15.64
CA TRP A 9 -12.24 -18.73 14.65
C TRP A 9 -13.46 -19.62 14.43
N ASN A 10 -14.59 -19.00 14.09
CA ASN A 10 -15.74 -19.73 13.57
C ASN A 10 -15.53 -20.04 12.08
N VAL A 11 -15.04 -21.23 11.77
CA VAL A 11 -14.67 -21.66 10.42
C VAL A 11 -15.80 -22.44 9.77
N ILE A 12 -16.41 -21.85 8.74
CA ILE A 12 -17.40 -22.47 7.87
C ILE A 12 -16.70 -22.92 6.58
N THR A 13 -16.98 -24.11 6.10
CA THR A 13 -16.39 -24.66 4.88
C THR A 13 -17.45 -24.88 3.82
N ALA A 14 -17.11 -24.56 2.56
CA ALA A 14 -17.94 -24.80 1.38
C ALA A 14 -17.20 -25.73 0.40
N PRO A 15 -17.87 -26.70 -0.24
CA PRO A 15 -17.26 -27.59 -1.22
C PRO A 15 -16.96 -26.89 -2.57
N GLY A 16 -17.60 -25.76 -2.85
CA GLY A 16 -17.44 -25.01 -4.08
C GLY A 16 -17.92 -23.56 -3.98
N GLY A 17 -17.73 -22.81 -5.08
CA GLY A 17 -18.05 -21.39 -5.12
C GLY A 17 -19.54 -21.07 -4.99
N ALA A 18 -20.41 -21.91 -5.53
CA ALA A 18 -21.86 -21.71 -5.45
C ALA A 18 -22.37 -21.81 -4.01
N GLU A 19 -21.93 -22.84 -3.29
CA GLU A 19 -22.27 -23.05 -1.88
C GLU A 19 -21.66 -21.96 -0.99
N ALA A 20 -20.45 -21.49 -1.31
CA ALA A 20 -19.84 -20.37 -0.60
C ALA A 20 -20.68 -19.09 -0.71
N LEU A 21 -21.25 -18.79 -1.87
CA LEU A 21 -22.16 -17.64 -2.05
C LEU A 21 -23.46 -17.78 -1.26
N VAL A 22 -24.00 -18.99 -1.14
CA VAL A 22 -25.19 -19.26 -0.29
C VAL A 22 -24.86 -19.03 1.18
N ILE A 23 -23.69 -19.49 1.65
CA ILE A 23 -23.23 -19.27 3.02
C ILE A 23 -23.04 -17.78 3.30
N LEU A 24 -22.41 -17.03 2.39
CA LEU A 24 -22.21 -15.60 2.50
C LEU A 24 -23.53 -14.81 2.58
N ALA A 25 -24.57 -15.27 1.88
CA ALA A 25 -25.89 -14.64 1.95
C ALA A 25 -26.62 -14.92 3.27
N ALA A 26 -26.33 -16.04 3.94
CA ALA A 26 -27.01 -16.48 5.16
C ALA A 26 -26.25 -16.12 6.46
N HIS A 27 -24.95 -15.84 6.38
CA HIS A 27 -24.08 -15.62 7.53
C HIS A 27 -23.23 -14.37 7.37
N GLN A 28 -22.95 -13.71 8.47
CA GLN A 28 -21.95 -12.66 8.50
C GLN A 28 -20.56 -13.29 8.46
N ILE A 29 -19.84 -13.06 7.36
CA ILE A 29 -18.49 -13.58 7.12
C ILE A 29 -17.52 -12.40 7.07
N ASP A 30 -16.44 -12.50 7.82
CA ASP A 30 -15.40 -11.47 7.86
C ASP A 30 -14.31 -11.73 6.81
N VAL A 31 -13.94 -12.99 6.60
CA VAL A 31 -12.87 -13.40 5.69
C VAL A 31 -13.30 -14.59 4.85
N ILE A 32 -13.04 -14.56 3.57
CA ILE A 32 -13.13 -15.71 2.69
C ILE A 32 -11.73 -16.11 2.21
N VAL A 33 -11.45 -17.41 2.27
CA VAL A 33 -10.24 -18.02 1.72
C VAL A 33 -10.67 -19.03 0.68
N SER A 34 -10.37 -18.77 -0.59
CA SER A 34 -10.77 -19.61 -1.72
C SER A 34 -9.57 -20.29 -2.34
N ASP A 35 -9.75 -21.52 -2.80
CA ASP A 35 -8.85 -22.12 -3.76
C ASP A 35 -9.00 -21.41 -5.13
N MET A 36 -7.89 -21.23 -5.87
CA MET A 36 -7.93 -20.73 -7.25
C MET A 36 -8.70 -21.68 -8.18
N ARG A 37 -8.46 -22.98 -8.04
CA ARG A 37 -9.06 -24.03 -8.88
C ARG A 37 -10.14 -24.77 -8.15
N MET A 38 -11.38 -24.51 -8.51
CA MET A 38 -12.55 -25.23 -7.99
C MET A 38 -13.44 -25.69 -9.17
N PRO A 39 -14.20 -26.78 -9.00
CA PRO A 39 -15.19 -27.20 -10.00
C PRO A 39 -16.25 -26.13 -10.23
N SER A 40 -16.71 -25.99 -11.45
CA SER A 40 -17.84 -25.13 -11.88
C SER A 40 -17.61 -23.63 -11.77
N MET A 41 -16.90 -23.14 -10.76
CA MET A 41 -16.59 -21.74 -10.53
C MET A 41 -15.17 -21.62 -9.97
N THR A 42 -14.32 -20.86 -10.63
CA THR A 42 -12.96 -20.59 -10.15
C THR A 42 -12.97 -19.69 -8.91
N GLY A 43 -11.88 -19.72 -8.13
CA GLY A 43 -11.73 -18.80 -7.01
C GLY A 43 -11.76 -17.34 -7.43
N ALA A 44 -11.21 -17.00 -8.60
CA ALA A 44 -11.26 -15.65 -9.16
C ALA A 44 -12.71 -15.18 -9.39
N GLU A 45 -13.53 -15.99 -10.07
CA GLU A 45 -14.94 -15.69 -10.32
C GLU A 45 -15.76 -15.61 -9.02
N LEU A 46 -15.44 -16.45 -8.03
CA LEU A 46 -16.05 -16.36 -6.71
C LEU A 46 -15.73 -15.05 -6.02
N LEU A 47 -14.45 -14.67 -5.95
CA LEU A 47 -14.03 -13.46 -5.26
C LEU A 47 -14.50 -12.17 -5.97
N GLU A 48 -14.67 -12.18 -7.28
CA GLU A 48 -15.30 -11.09 -8.02
C GLU A 48 -16.75 -10.87 -7.56
N LYS A 49 -17.54 -11.94 -7.51
CA LYS A 49 -18.93 -11.87 -7.00
C LYS A 49 -19.00 -11.47 -5.52
N VAL A 50 -18.02 -11.90 -4.71
CA VAL A 50 -17.92 -11.49 -3.31
C VAL A 50 -17.56 -10.00 -3.20
N ALA A 51 -16.66 -9.49 -4.04
CA ALA A 51 -16.33 -8.07 -4.07
C ALA A 51 -17.54 -7.19 -4.39
N GLU A 52 -18.39 -7.63 -5.31
CA GLU A 52 -19.61 -6.91 -5.69
C GLU A 52 -20.69 -6.94 -4.60
N ARG A 53 -20.97 -8.15 -4.03
CA ARG A 53 -22.14 -8.37 -3.16
C ARG A 53 -21.84 -8.22 -1.68
N HIS A 54 -20.61 -8.52 -1.27
CA HIS A 54 -20.12 -8.52 0.11
C HIS A 54 -18.78 -7.77 0.23
N PRO A 55 -18.73 -6.49 -0.10
CA PRO A 55 -17.48 -5.72 -0.23
C PRO A 55 -16.67 -5.64 1.06
N GLY A 56 -17.32 -5.73 2.23
CA GLY A 56 -16.65 -5.73 3.53
C GLY A 56 -15.94 -7.04 3.89
N VAL A 57 -16.08 -8.09 3.06
CA VAL A 57 -15.42 -9.38 3.29
C VAL A 57 -13.98 -9.30 2.80
N VAL A 58 -13.02 -9.64 3.66
CA VAL A 58 -11.61 -9.76 3.28
C VAL A 58 -11.44 -11.01 2.41
N ARG A 59 -10.77 -10.86 1.26
CA ARG A 59 -10.72 -11.89 0.21
C ARG A 59 -9.30 -12.39 -0.01
N PHE A 60 -9.06 -13.64 0.35
CA PHE A 60 -7.80 -14.35 0.15
C PHE A 60 -7.97 -15.48 -0.83
N ILE A 61 -6.95 -15.69 -1.68
CA ILE A 61 -6.93 -16.78 -2.63
C ILE A 61 -5.70 -17.67 -2.42
N LEU A 62 -5.89 -18.97 -2.46
CA LEU A 62 -4.81 -19.96 -2.42
C LEU A 62 -4.44 -20.32 -3.86
N SER A 63 -3.23 -20.01 -4.30
CA SER A 63 -2.77 -20.28 -5.67
C SER A 63 -1.59 -21.22 -5.73
N GLY A 64 -1.57 -22.11 -6.74
CA GLY A 64 -0.46 -22.99 -7.07
C GLY A 64 0.44 -22.42 -8.16
N GLN A 65 1.58 -23.09 -8.45
CA GLN A 65 2.55 -22.64 -9.46
C GLN A 65 1.97 -22.49 -10.90
N SER A 66 0.93 -23.25 -11.21
CA SER A 66 0.31 -23.27 -12.56
C SER A 66 -0.82 -22.24 -12.74
N ASP A 67 -1.10 -21.35 -11.78
CA ASP A 67 -2.28 -20.49 -11.81
C ASP A 67 -1.99 -19.05 -12.28
N ARG A 68 -0.89 -18.83 -13.01
CA ARG A 68 -0.38 -17.49 -13.36
C ARG A 68 -1.42 -16.61 -14.10
N GLU A 69 -2.09 -17.17 -15.10
CA GLU A 69 -3.09 -16.43 -15.87
C GLU A 69 -4.36 -16.11 -15.07
N SER A 70 -4.83 -17.08 -14.28
CA SER A 70 -5.98 -16.89 -13.40
C SER A 70 -5.69 -15.90 -12.27
N LEU A 71 -4.44 -15.84 -11.80
CA LEU A 71 -3.98 -14.85 -10.82
C LEU A 71 -4.11 -13.44 -11.39
N LEU A 72 -3.64 -13.20 -12.62
CA LEU A 72 -3.72 -11.90 -13.27
C LEU A 72 -5.17 -11.40 -13.39
N ARG A 73 -6.13 -12.29 -13.68
CA ARG A 73 -7.56 -11.93 -13.73
C ARG A 73 -8.17 -11.59 -12.37
N SER A 74 -7.65 -12.19 -11.30
CA SER A 74 -8.22 -12.01 -9.95
C SER A 74 -7.60 -10.86 -9.14
N ILE A 75 -6.62 -10.15 -9.68
CA ILE A 75 -5.89 -9.09 -8.96
C ILE A 75 -6.82 -7.98 -8.44
N GLY A 76 -7.83 -7.57 -9.21
CA GLY A 76 -8.78 -6.52 -8.82
C GLY A 76 -9.76 -6.93 -7.72
N SER A 77 -10.05 -8.23 -7.58
CA SER A 77 -11.04 -8.77 -6.65
C SER A 77 -10.45 -9.44 -5.42
N THR A 78 -9.12 -9.62 -5.36
CA THR A 78 -8.40 -10.33 -4.30
C THR A 78 -7.55 -9.36 -3.48
N HIS A 79 -7.65 -9.43 -2.15
CA HIS A 79 -6.79 -8.64 -1.27
C HIS A 79 -5.40 -9.26 -1.12
N GLN A 80 -5.32 -10.56 -0.87
CA GLN A 80 -4.04 -11.27 -0.78
C GLN A 80 -4.06 -12.61 -1.50
N PHE A 81 -2.91 -12.97 -2.04
CA PHE A 81 -2.62 -14.27 -2.62
C PHE A 81 -1.71 -15.04 -1.67
N LEU A 82 -2.08 -16.28 -1.35
CA LEU A 82 -1.30 -17.16 -0.51
C LEU A 82 -0.83 -18.36 -1.34
N SER A 83 0.46 -18.63 -1.32
CA SER A 83 1.03 -19.75 -2.09
C SER A 83 0.69 -21.11 -1.50
N LYS A 84 0.45 -22.10 -2.36
CA LYS A 84 0.36 -23.50 -1.97
C LYS A 84 1.74 -24.17 -2.04
N PRO A 85 2.11 -24.98 -1.05
CA PRO A 85 1.40 -25.33 0.17
C PRO A 85 1.35 -24.17 1.17
N CYS A 86 0.17 -23.84 1.72
CA CYS A 86 0.00 -22.80 2.72
C CYS A 86 -0.06 -23.42 4.12
N GLU A 87 0.87 -23.06 4.98
CA GLU A 87 0.85 -23.49 6.38
C GLU A 87 -0.23 -22.76 7.17
N SER A 88 -0.81 -23.45 8.17
CA SER A 88 -1.86 -22.87 9.01
C SER A 88 -1.42 -21.59 9.72
N GLN A 89 -0.16 -21.51 10.12
CA GLN A 89 0.41 -20.36 10.80
C GLN A 89 0.50 -19.14 9.87
N HIS A 90 0.87 -19.32 8.61
CA HIS A 90 0.94 -18.27 7.60
C HIS A 90 -0.45 -17.69 7.29
N LEU A 91 -1.45 -18.57 7.11
CA LEU A 91 -2.83 -18.14 6.95
C LEU A 91 -3.33 -17.37 8.19
N LYS A 92 -3.00 -17.87 9.40
CA LYS A 92 -3.38 -17.22 10.65
C LYS A 92 -2.79 -15.80 10.72
N GLN A 93 -1.51 -15.63 10.46
CA GLN A 93 -0.86 -14.33 10.48
C GLN A 93 -1.50 -13.34 9.48
N ALA A 94 -1.80 -13.79 8.26
CA ALA A 94 -2.45 -12.94 7.26
C ALA A 94 -3.85 -12.48 7.70
N VAL A 95 -4.63 -13.39 8.28
CA VAL A 95 -5.98 -13.09 8.80
C VAL A 95 -5.91 -12.18 10.02
N ASP A 96 -5.05 -12.50 11.00
CA ASP A 96 -4.89 -11.69 12.22
C ASP A 96 -4.45 -10.26 11.90
N ARG A 97 -3.54 -10.10 10.92
CA ARG A 97 -3.13 -8.79 10.41
C ARG A 97 -4.30 -8.01 9.82
N ALA A 98 -5.09 -8.63 8.95
CA ALA A 98 -6.26 -7.99 8.34
C ALA A 98 -7.27 -7.54 9.40
N PHE A 99 -7.46 -8.32 10.46
CA PHE A 99 -8.33 -7.94 11.58
C PHE A 99 -7.74 -6.84 12.46
N ALA A 100 -6.44 -6.86 12.74
CA ALA A 100 -5.78 -5.81 13.52
C ALA A 100 -5.94 -4.45 12.83
N LEU A 101 -5.69 -4.39 11.53
CA LEU A 101 -5.86 -3.19 10.71
C LEU A 101 -7.33 -2.74 10.66
N ARG A 102 -8.28 -3.68 10.52
CA ARG A 102 -9.71 -3.37 10.52
C ARG A 102 -10.18 -2.76 11.84
N ARG A 103 -9.57 -3.14 12.98
CA ARG A 103 -9.89 -2.56 14.29
C ARG A 103 -9.40 -1.12 14.43
N GLN A 104 -8.35 -0.73 13.73
CA GLN A 104 -7.84 0.64 13.71
C GLN A 104 -8.79 1.56 12.93
N LEU A 105 -9.40 1.06 11.84
CA LEU A 105 -10.45 1.76 11.12
C LEU A 105 -11.81 1.56 11.80
N LEU A 106 -12.15 2.46 12.70
CA LEU A 106 -13.39 2.41 13.50
C LEU A 106 -14.66 2.68 12.68
N VAL A 107 -14.54 3.09 11.42
CA VAL A 107 -15.66 3.52 10.57
C VAL A 107 -16.04 2.43 9.56
N PRO A 108 -17.14 1.66 9.78
CA PRO A 108 -17.53 0.53 8.91
C PRO A 108 -17.72 0.92 7.43
N ARG A 109 -18.24 2.14 7.16
CA ARG A 109 -18.43 2.64 5.80
C ARG A 109 -17.12 2.75 5.04
N LEU A 110 -16.06 3.22 5.68
CA LEU A 110 -14.74 3.38 5.08
C LEU A 110 -14.03 2.04 4.91
N THR A 111 -14.18 1.14 5.88
CA THR A 111 -13.71 -0.24 5.76
C THR A 111 -14.30 -0.93 4.52
N ALA A 112 -15.61 -0.80 4.32
CA ALA A 112 -16.29 -1.36 3.15
C ALA A 112 -15.83 -0.69 1.83
N LEU A 113 -15.56 0.61 1.84
CA LEU A 113 -15.04 1.34 0.69
C LEU A 113 -13.65 0.83 0.32
N VAL A 114 -12.71 0.87 1.25
CA VAL A 114 -11.31 0.47 1.02
C VAL A 114 -11.22 -0.99 0.56
N SER A 115 -12.07 -1.86 1.11
CA SER A 115 -12.12 -3.27 0.70
C SER A 115 -12.55 -3.50 -0.76
N ARG A 116 -13.12 -2.50 -1.44
CA ARG A 116 -13.45 -2.57 -2.88
C ARG A 116 -12.30 -2.16 -3.79
N ILE A 117 -11.28 -1.50 -3.25
CA ILE A 117 -10.20 -0.93 -4.03
C ILE A 117 -9.23 -2.02 -4.46
N GLY A 118 -9.14 -2.27 -5.74
CA GLY A 118 -8.24 -3.26 -6.34
C GLY A 118 -6.89 -2.69 -6.76
N ALA A 119 -6.80 -1.38 -6.98
CA ALA A 119 -5.59 -0.68 -7.38
C ALA A 119 -5.65 0.81 -7.00
N LEU A 120 -4.50 1.43 -6.81
CA LEU A 120 -4.38 2.89 -6.77
C LEU A 120 -4.17 3.41 -8.20
N PRO A 121 -4.66 4.62 -8.51
CA PRO A 121 -4.37 5.24 -9.80
C PRO A 121 -2.88 5.45 -10.02
N ALA A 122 -2.43 5.28 -11.26
CA ALA A 122 -1.07 5.54 -11.69
C ALA A 122 -0.96 6.88 -12.41
N LEU A 123 0.24 7.50 -12.38
CA LEU A 123 0.50 8.71 -13.14
C LEU A 123 0.53 8.39 -14.65
N PRO A 124 -0.37 8.97 -15.48
CA PRO A 124 -0.52 8.58 -16.89
C PRO A 124 0.78 8.65 -17.70
N SER A 125 1.65 9.63 -17.42
CA SER A 125 2.94 9.78 -18.10
C SER A 125 3.90 8.63 -17.79
N LEU A 126 4.00 8.19 -16.55
CA LEU A 126 4.85 7.07 -16.12
C LEU A 126 4.30 5.74 -16.64
N TYR A 127 2.99 5.53 -16.58
CA TYR A 127 2.34 4.36 -17.16
C TYR A 127 2.64 4.23 -18.67
N LEU A 128 2.50 5.33 -19.43
CA LEU A 128 2.81 5.34 -20.86
C LEU A 128 4.31 5.13 -21.15
N ALA A 129 5.19 5.62 -20.28
CA ALA A 129 6.63 5.40 -20.41
C ALA A 129 6.99 3.92 -20.19
N ILE A 130 6.43 3.29 -19.15
CA ILE A 130 6.60 1.84 -18.91
C ILE A 130 6.05 1.03 -20.08
N LYS A 131 4.87 1.37 -20.59
CA LYS A 131 4.26 0.68 -21.74
C LYS A 131 5.15 0.76 -22.99
N ARG A 132 5.76 1.91 -23.26
CA ARG A 132 6.71 2.09 -24.38
C ARG A 132 7.96 1.24 -24.19
N GLU A 133 8.54 1.23 -22.98
CA GLU A 133 9.72 0.39 -22.68
C GLU A 133 9.41 -1.09 -22.83
N LEU A 134 8.24 -1.56 -22.39
CA LEU A 134 7.79 -2.95 -22.55
C LEU A 134 7.56 -3.37 -24.02
N GLN A 135 7.34 -2.41 -24.91
CA GLN A 135 7.14 -2.64 -26.35
C GLN A 135 8.43 -2.48 -27.18
N ALA A 136 9.54 -2.08 -26.56
CA ALA A 136 10.84 -1.99 -27.23
C ALA A 136 11.33 -3.37 -27.68
N ASP A 137 12.21 -3.41 -28.69
CA ASP A 137 12.80 -4.65 -29.19
C ASP A 137 13.62 -5.38 -28.11
N GLU A 138 14.31 -4.61 -27.25
CA GLU A 138 15.05 -5.10 -26.10
C GLU A 138 14.59 -4.36 -24.82
N PRO A 139 13.51 -4.80 -24.16
CA PRO A 139 12.99 -4.14 -22.98
C PRO A 139 13.94 -4.29 -21.79
N SER A 140 14.23 -3.18 -21.10
CA SER A 140 15.13 -3.15 -19.93
C SER A 140 14.34 -3.26 -18.63
N LEU A 141 14.55 -4.35 -17.86
CA LEU A 141 13.96 -4.50 -16.52
C LEU A 141 14.40 -3.37 -15.57
N VAL A 142 15.63 -2.89 -15.68
CA VAL A 142 16.14 -1.78 -14.86
C VAL A 142 15.37 -0.50 -15.14
N ARG A 143 15.17 -0.13 -16.41
CA ARG A 143 14.38 1.06 -16.75
C ARG A 143 12.92 0.94 -16.34
N ILE A 144 12.33 -0.25 -16.49
CA ILE A 144 10.96 -0.52 -16.07
C ILE A 144 10.85 -0.34 -14.55
N ALA A 145 11.81 -0.87 -13.79
CA ALA A 145 11.86 -0.73 -12.34
C ALA A 145 12.00 0.74 -11.91
N ASP A 146 12.91 1.48 -12.55
CA ASP A 146 13.11 2.91 -12.28
C ASP A 146 11.86 3.75 -12.54
N LEU A 147 11.15 3.47 -13.63
CA LEU A 147 9.89 4.14 -13.94
C LEU A 147 8.78 3.75 -12.96
N ALA A 148 8.67 2.47 -12.66
CA ALA A 148 7.64 1.95 -11.75
C ALA A 148 7.83 2.46 -10.32
N ALA A 149 9.09 2.57 -9.84
CA ALA A 149 9.40 3.05 -8.50
C ALA A 149 9.00 4.53 -8.28
N LYS A 150 8.85 5.28 -9.34
CA LYS A 150 8.42 6.69 -9.32
C LYS A 150 6.90 6.88 -9.34
N ASP A 151 6.14 5.80 -9.32
CA ASP A 151 4.68 5.85 -9.38
C ASP A 151 4.05 5.13 -8.18
N ILE A 152 3.19 5.84 -7.44
CA ILE A 152 2.53 5.34 -6.22
C ILE A 152 1.67 4.10 -6.54
N GLY A 153 0.83 4.19 -7.57
CA GLY A 153 -0.11 3.13 -7.93
C GLY A 153 0.61 1.88 -8.43
N ILE A 154 1.59 2.07 -9.33
CA ILE A 154 2.38 0.98 -9.91
C ILE A 154 3.25 0.33 -8.82
N SER A 155 3.93 1.13 -7.98
CA SER A 155 4.73 0.63 -6.86
C SER A 155 3.91 -0.24 -5.90
N ALA A 156 2.78 0.29 -5.43
CA ALA A 156 1.90 -0.43 -4.52
C ALA A 156 1.41 -1.75 -5.13
N LYS A 157 1.08 -1.73 -6.42
CA LYS A 157 0.57 -2.92 -7.13
C LYS A 157 1.63 -3.99 -7.33
N LEU A 158 2.83 -3.62 -7.76
CA LEU A 158 3.94 -4.56 -7.92
C LEU A 158 4.33 -5.19 -6.58
N LEU A 159 4.40 -4.39 -5.52
CA LEU A 159 4.69 -4.88 -4.17
C LEU A 159 3.57 -5.79 -3.64
N GLN A 160 2.30 -5.49 -3.89
CA GLN A 160 1.19 -6.37 -3.55
C GLN A 160 1.34 -7.74 -4.19
N ILE A 161 1.60 -7.77 -5.50
CA ILE A 161 1.67 -9.02 -6.26
C ILE A 161 2.86 -9.87 -5.84
N VAL A 162 4.04 -9.26 -5.69
CA VAL A 162 5.23 -10.00 -5.32
C VAL A 162 5.16 -10.55 -3.90
N ASN A 163 4.57 -9.80 -2.96
CA ASN A 163 4.39 -10.23 -1.57
C ASN A 163 3.21 -11.20 -1.37
N SER A 164 2.49 -11.53 -2.43
CA SER A 164 1.42 -12.55 -2.38
C SER A 164 1.90 -13.99 -2.14
N GLY A 165 3.16 -14.17 -1.73
CA GLY A 165 3.77 -15.46 -1.38
C GLY A 165 4.17 -16.33 -2.58
N ARG A 166 3.81 -15.94 -3.81
CA ARG A 166 4.08 -16.72 -5.01
C ARG A 166 5.44 -16.48 -5.62
N PHE A 167 5.88 -15.23 -5.61
CA PHE A 167 7.11 -14.81 -6.29
C PHE A 167 8.28 -14.67 -5.32
N ALA A 168 8.02 -14.27 -4.10
CA ALA A 168 9.02 -14.04 -3.07
C ALA A 168 9.19 -15.23 -2.08
N GLY A 169 8.33 -16.25 -2.17
CA GLY A 169 8.29 -17.31 -1.15
C GLY A 169 7.92 -16.73 0.21
N ASN A 170 8.74 -17.01 1.24
CA ASN A 170 8.55 -16.46 2.59
C ASN A 170 9.32 -15.15 2.83
N LEU A 171 9.93 -14.57 1.79
CA LEU A 171 10.70 -13.32 1.91
C LEU A 171 9.78 -12.13 1.65
N ALA A 172 9.81 -11.15 2.55
CA ALA A 172 9.14 -9.88 2.31
C ALA A 172 9.93 -9.04 1.30
N VAL A 173 9.28 -8.57 0.25
CA VAL A 173 9.86 -7.68 -0.78
C VAL A 173 9.43 -6.26 -0.48
N HIS A 174 10.40 -5.38 -0.27
CA HIS A 174 10.17 -4.02 0.18
C HIS A 174 10.40 -2.97 -0.91
N ASN A 175 10.99 -3.34 -2.06
CA ASN A 175 11.27 -2.41 -3.14
C ASN A 175 10.73 -2.90 -4.49
N VAL A 176 10.50 -1.94 -5.35
CA VAL A 176 9.94 -2.16 -6.70
C VAL A 176 10.95 -2.82 -7.63
N GLU A 177 12.23 -2.50 -7.51
CA GLU A 177 13.27 -3.10 -8.37
C GLU A 177 13.34 -4.61 -8.14
N HIS A 178 13.41 -5.05 -6.88
CA HIS A 178 13.39 -6.47 -6.53
C HIS A 178 12.06 -7.12 -6.93
N ALA A 179 10.93 -6.40 -6.78
CA ALA A 179 9.64 -6.88 -7.24
C ALA A 179 9.63 -7.12 -8.76
N VAL A 180 10.15 -6.19 -9.56
CA VAL A 180 10.23 -6.31 -11.03
C VAL A 180 11.15 -7.46 -11.44
N GLN A 181 12.29 -7.64 -10.76
CA GLN A 181 13.23 -8.75 -11.01
C GLN A 181 12.57 -10.11 -10.73
N LEU A 182 11.88 -10.27 -9.61
CA LEU A 182 11.19 -11.51 -9.24
C LEU A 182 9.99 -11.82 -10.15
N LEU A 183 9.24 -10.82 -10.56
CA LEU A 183 8.09 -10.96 -11.45
C LEU A 183 8.53 -11.32 -12.87
N GLY A 184 9.64 -10.77 -13.32
CA GLY A 184 10.14 -10.89 -14.68
C GLY A 184 9.32 -10.08 -15.68
N ILE A 185 9.91 -9.84 -16.85
CA ILE A 185 9.37 -8.91 -17.86
C ILE A 185 7.97 -9.28 -18.36
N ASP A 186 7.72 -10.59 -18.58
CA ASP A 186 6.43 -11.04 -19.12
C ASP A 186 5.28 -10.84 -18.12
N THR A 187 5.55 -11.03 -16.81
CA THR A 187 4.56 -10.77 -15.79
C THR A 187 4.28 -9.28 -15.67
N VAL A 188 5.33 -8.46 -15.61
CA VAL A 188 5.19 -7.00 -15.55
C VAL A 188 4.47 -6.49 -16.79
N ARG A 189 4.82 -7.01 -18.00
CA ARG A 189 4.11 -6.67 -19.24
C ARG A 189 2.63 -7.01 -19.16
N SER A 190 2.29 -8.20 -18.72
CA SER A 190 0.88 -8.63 -18.57
C SER A 190 0.12 -7.78 -17.58
N LEU A 191 0.76 -7.38 -16.47
CA LEU A 191 0.17 -6.50 -15.46
C LEU A 191 -0.08 -5.09 -15.98
N VAL A 192 0.91 -4.50 -16.62
CA VAL A 192 0.80 -3.12 -17.16
C VAL A 192 -0.16 -3.07 -18.35
N LEU A 193 -0.22 -4.10 -19.19
CA LEU A 193 -1.12 -4.13 -20.35
C LEU A 193 -2.55 -4.52 -19.97
N ALA A 194 -2.77 -5.17 -18.84
CA ALA A 194 -4.11 -5.40 -18.30
C ALA A 194 -4.68 -4.06 -17.81
N SER A 195 -5.24 -3.29 -18.72
CA SER A 195 -5.63 -1.88 -18.61
C SER A 195 -6.56 -1.50 -17.45
N HIS A 196 -7.03 -2.46 -16.66
CA HIS A 196 -7.91 -2.24 -15.50
C HIS A 196 -7.15 -2.13 -14.17
N LEU A 197 -5.84 -2.34 -14.15
CA LEU A 197 -5.05 -2.33 -12.91
C LEU A 197 -4.58 -0.93 -12.51
N PHE A 198 -4.52 -0.04 -13.49
CA PHE A 198 -4.02 1.32 -13.33
C PHE A 198 -5.02 2.29 -13.96
N ASP A 199 -6.15 2.49 -13.28
CA ASP A 199 -7.10 3.51 -13.70
C ASP A 199 -6.44 4.88 -13.59
N SER A 200 -6.58 5.69 -14.64
CA SER A 200 -6.14 7.08 -14.59
C SER A 200 -6.89 7.82 -13.48
N CYS A 201 -6.16 8.54 -12.65
CA CYS A 201 -6.72 9.29 -11.53
C CYS A 201 -7.56 10.47 -12.08
N PRO A 202 -8.89 10.46 -12.02
CA PRO A 202 -9.72 11.57 -12.43
C PRO A 202 -9.81 12.61 -11.31
N THR A 203 -8.67 13.23 -10.94
CA THR A 203 -8.68 14.14 -9.81
C THR A 203 -8.73 15.59 -10.25
N ALA A 204 -9.94 16.12 -10.33
CA ALA A 204 -10.15 17.54 -10.50
C ALA A 204 -9.67 18.36 -9.27
N HIS A 205 -9.46 17.72 -8.12
CA HIS A 205 -9.24 18.38 -6.85
C HIS A 205 -7.84 18.15 -6.24
N LEU A 206 -7.20 17.02 -6.53
CA LEU A 206 -5.85 16.71 -6.07
C LEU A 206 -4.83 17.03 -7.16
N PRO A 207 -3.84 17.92 -6.94
CA PRO A 207 -2.75 18.14 -7.90
C PRO A 207 -1.80 16.93 -7.92
N VAL A 208 -2.19 15.93 -8.70
CA VAL A 208 -1.58 14.59 -8.74
C VAL A 208 -0.07 14.65 -8.99
N SER A 209 0.39 15.46 -9.96
CA SER A 209 1.82 15.61 -10.23
C SER A 209 2.59 16.12 -9.01
N THR A 210 2.02 17.09 -8.30
CA THR A 210 2.64 17.66 -7.09
C THR A 210 2.73 16.62 -5.97
N LEU A 211 1.69 15.81 -5.77
CA LEU A 211 1.73 14.71 -4.79
C LEU A 211 2.79 13.66 -5.15
N TRP A 212 2.91 13.31 -6.44
CA TRP A 212 3.95 12.37 -6.89
C TRP A 212 5.35 12.92 -6.69
N ASP A 213 5.59 14.19 -7.05
CA ASP A 213 6.88 14.86 -6.84
C ASP A 213 7.22 14.92 -5.35
N HIS A 214 6.26 15.29 -4.50
CA HIS A 214 6.40 15.27 -3.04
C HIS A 214 6.76 13.87 -2.52
N SER A 215 6.00 12.86 -2.90
CA SER A 215 6.26 11.47 -2.49
C SER A 215 7.64 10.98 -2.92
N LEU A 216 8.11 11.35 -4.12
CA LEU A 216 9.44 11.01 -4.60
C LEU A 216 10.55 11.72 -3.80
N MET A 217 10.35 12.97 -3.41
CA MET A 217 11.27 13.69 -2.53
C MET A 217 11.37 13.04 -1.17
N VAL A 218 10.23 12.73 -0.55
CA VAL A 218 10.20 12.04 0.75
C VAL A 218 10.87 10.67 0.66
N ALA A 219 10.57 9.89 -0.38
CA ALA A 219 11.20 8.58 -0.62
C ALA A 219 12.72 8.67 -0.74
N THR A 220 13.22 9.65 -1.52
CA THR A 220 14.65 9.86 -1.73
C THR A 220 15.35 10.31 -0.45
N GLY A 221 14.76 11.24 0.29
CA GLY A 221 15.27 11.70 1.57
C GLY A 221 15.29 10.58 2.62
N ALA A 222 14.22 9.81 2.75
CA ALA A 222 14.12 8.70 3.68
C ALA A 222 15.15 7.59 3.40
N ARG A 223 15.35 7.25 2.13
CA ARG A 223 16.41 6.31 1.73
C ARG A 223 17.79 6.83 2.08
N ALA A 224 18.07 8.10 1.81
CA ALA A 224 19.36 8.72 2.12
C ALA A 224 19.65 8.70 3.63
N ILE A 225 18.67 9.00 4.48
CA ILE A 225 18.76 8.87 5.94
C ILE A 225 19.10 7.41 6.30
N ALA A 226 18.36 6.43 5.77
CA ALA A 226 18.59 5.03 6.07
C ALA A 226 20.00 4.57 5.67
N VAL A 227 20.53 5.04 4.54
CA VAL A 227 21.92 4.77 4.10
C VAL A 227 22.92 5.41 5.05
N SER A 228 22.71 6.65 5.48
CA SER A 228 23.61 7.35 6.40
C SER A 228 23.70 6.69 7.78
N GLU A 229 22.63 6.00 8.18
CA GLU A 229 22.58 5.18 9.41
C GLU A 229 23.15 3.77 9.22
N HIS A 230 23.84 3.51 8.12
CA HIS A 230 24.43 2.20 7.80
C HIS A 230 23.44 1.03 7.87
N GLN A 231 22.18 1.29 7.54
CA GLN A 231 21.17 0.24 7.48
C GLN A 231 21.46 -0.73 6.32
N ASN A 232 20.99 -1.96 6.46
CA ASN A 232 21.09 -2.92 5.35
C ASN A 232 20.24 -2.48 4.16
N THR A 233 20.54 -3.02 2.99
CA THR A 233 19.84 -2.68 1.73
C THR A 233 18.32 -2.79 1.86
N LEU A 234 17.82 -3.85 2.51
CA LEU A 234 16.39 -4.08 2.70
C LEU A 234 15.71 -2.95 3.48
N ALA A 235 16.34 -2.45 4.54
CA ALA A 235 15.80 -1.34 5.33
C ALA A 235 15.84 -0.01 4.56
N CYS A 236 16.89 0.24 3.78
CA CYS A 236 16.97 1.42 2.91
C CYS A 236 15.86 1.43 1.85
N GLU A 237 15.57 0.28 1.28
CA GLU A 237 14.52 0.10 0.28
C GLU A 237 13.12 0.16 0.88
N CYS A 238 12.95 -0.35 2.10
CA CYS A 238 11.71 -0.15 2.85
C CYS A 238 11.45 1.33 3.11
N ALA A 239 12.47 2.10 3.50
CA ALA A 239 12.35 3.53 3.72
C ALA A 239 11.96 4.29 2.44
N PHE A 240 12.56 3.93 1.29
CA PHE A 240 12.17 4.50 -0.01
C PHE A 240 10.70 4.21 -0.34
N SER A 241 10.31 2.94 -0.28
CA SER A 241 8.94 2.53 -0.63
C SER A 241 7.91 3.11 0.34
N ALA A 242 8.23 3.21 1.62
CA ALA A 242 7.38 3.84 2.61
C ALA A 242 7.21 5.34 2.33
N GLY A 243 8.30 6.06 2.01
CA GLY A 243 8.24 7.46 1.59
C GLY A 243 7.46 7.66 0.30
N MET A 244 7.55 6.74 -0.68
CA MET A 244 6.75 6.82 -1.91
C MET A 244 5.25 6.60 -1.66
N LEU A 245 4.88 5.83 -0.66
CA LEU A 245 3.50 5.42 -0.39
C LEU A 245 2.85 6.11 0.80
N HIS A 246 3.58 6.97 1.56
CA HIS A 246 3.09 7.53 2.83
C HIS A 246 1.74 8.25 2.67
N ASP A 247 1.56 8.97 1.59
CA ASP A 247 0.37 9.76 1.27
C ASP A 247 -0.61 9.06 0.32
N CYS A 248 -0.48 7.75 0.10
CA CYS A 248 -1.39 7.01 -0.79
C CYS A 248 -2.87 7.11 -0.37
N GLY A 249 -3.14 7.37 0.90
CA GLY A 249 -4.48 7.62 1.42
C GLY A 249 -5.14 8.88 0.87
N LEU A 250 -4.37 9.93 0.54
CA LEU A 250 -4.90 11.13 -0.14
C LEU A 250 -5.42 10.81 -1.54
N VAL A 251 -4.72 9.93 -2.25
CA VAL A 251 -5.17 9.42 -3.56
C VAL A 251 -6.49 8.68 -3.42
N LEU A 252 -6.66 7.89 -2.34
CA LEU A 252 -7.92 7.22 -2.02
C LEU A 252 -9.04 8.21 -1.78
N LEU A 253 -8.80 9.21 -0.94
CA LEU A 253 -9.78 10.23 -0.60
C LEU A 253 -10.23 10.99 -1.85
N ALA A 254 -9.29 11.50 -2.62
CA ALA A 254 -9.59 12.29 -3.81
C ALA A 254 -10.31 11.49 -4.90
N THR A 255 -9.99 10.19 -5.04
CA THR A 255 -10.56 9.34 -6.08
C THR A 255 -11.92 8.78 -5.70
N TYR A 256 -12.07 8.28 -4.47
CA TYR A 256 -13.25 7.52 -4.06
C TYR A 256 -14.19 8.28 -3.13
N LEU A 257 -13.75 9.40 -2.56
CA LEU A 257 -14.54 10.30 -1.69
C LEU A 257 -14.34 11.77 -2.08
N PRO A 258 -14.53 12.15 -3.36
CA PRO A 258 -14.20 13.49 -3.84
C PRO A 258 -14.96 14.60 -3.10
N GLU A 259 -16.22 14.37 -2.73
CA GLU A 259 -17.00 15.34 -1.96
C GLU A 259 -16.47 15.58 -0.56
N SER A 260 -16.04 14.51 0.13
CA SER A 260 -15.39 14.63 1.46
C SER A 260 -14.04 15.29 1.33
N TYR A 261 -13.25 14.95 0.29
CA TYR A 261 -11.97 15.61 0.02
C TYR A 261 -12.12 17.14 -0.12
N VAL A 262 -13.12 17.59 -0.89
CA VAL A 262 -13.39 19.04 -1.04
C VAL A 262 -13.79 19.70 0.27
N ARG A 263 -14.59 19.02 1.12
CA ARG A 263 -14.95 19.56 2.45
C ARG A 263 -13.73 19.64 3.37
N ILE A 264 -12.90 18.61 3.40
CA ILE A 264 -11.64 18.59 4.16
C ILE A 264 -10.73 19.76 3.71
N GLN A 265 -10.58 19.94 2.40
CA GLN A 265 -9.79 21.04 1.83
C GLN A 265 -10.34 22.42 2.25
N ALA A 266 -11.65 22.60 2.29
CA ALA A 266 -12.27 23.85 2.73
C ALA A 266 -12.01 24.10 4.24
N ASP A 267 -12.14 23.06 5.08
CA ASP A 267 -11.96 23.15 6.51
C ASP A 267 -10.49 23.31 6.92
N SER A 268 -9.54 22.81 6.12
CA SER A 268 -8.09 22.95 6.37
C SER A 268 -7.60 24.40 6.38
N SER A 269 -8.40 25.35 5.90
CA SER A 269 -8.15 26.79 6.07
C SER A 269 -8.31 27.29 7.52
N ARG A 270 -8.96 26.51 8.39
CA ARG A 270 -9.31 26.87 9.78
C ARG A 270 -8.73 25.95 10.84
N MET A 271 -8.35 24.74 10.46
CA MET A 271 -7.78 23.71 11.33
C MET A 271 -6.72 22.88 10.58
N PRO A 272 -5.83 22.16 11.27
CA PRO A 272 -4.91 21.22 10.63
C PRO A 272 -5.64 20.21 9.75
N TRP A 273 -5.02 19.80 8.62
CA TRP A 273 -5.61 18.87 7.66
C TRP A 273 -6.08 17.56 8.32
N ILE A 274 -5.24 16.98 9.18
CA ILE A 274 -5.55 15.75 9.92
C ILE A 274 -6.80 15.89 10.80
N GLU A 275 -7.00 17.06 11.42
CA GLU A 275 -8.19 17.34 12.23
C GLU A 275 -9.44 17.46 11.36
N ALA A 276 -9.31 18.10 10.17
CA ALA A 276 -10.39 18.18 9.21
C ALA A 276 -10.79 16.78 8.68
N GLU A 277 -9.82 15.90 8.41
CA GLU A 277 -10.09 14.50 8.07
C GLU A 277 -10.82 13.75 9.18
N ARG A 278 -10.35 13.84 10.42
CA ARG A 278 -11.01 13.21 11.57
C ARG A 278 -12.43 13.73 11.77
N SER A 279 -12.65 15.02 11.59
CA SER A 279 -13.99 15.64 11.72
C SER A 279 -14.95 15.14 10.63
N GLU A 280 -14.51 15.07 9.39
CA GLU A 280 -15.34 14.67 8.23
C GLU A 280 -15.55 13.15 8.14
N LEU A 281 -14.49 12.37 8.40
CA LEU A 281 -14.45 10.94 8.11
C LEU A 281 -14.39 10.05 9.35
N GLY A 282 -13.98 10.59 10.51
CA GLY A 282 -13.65 9.81 11.69
C GLY A 282 -12.33 9.02 11.58
N THR A 283 -11.53 9.31 10.56
CA THR A 283 -10.22 8.66 10.29
C THR A 283 -9.32 9.63 9.50
N THR A 284 -8.08 9.22 9.22
CA THR A 284 -7.10 10.02 8.47
C THR A 284 -6.66 9.30 7.20
N HIS A 285 -6.03 10.04 6.26
CA HIS A 285 -5.41 9.44 5.07
C HIS A 285 -4.34 8.41 5.44
N GLN A 286 -3.57 8.64 6.51
CA GLN A 286 -2.57 7.70 7.03
C GLN A 286 -3.20 6.35 7.37
N GLU A 287 -4.27 6.36 8.15
CA GLU A 287 -5.00 5.17 8.59
C GLU A 287 -5.66 4.44 7.39
N LEU A 288 -6.22 5.21 6.43
CA LEU A 288 -6.82 4.65 5.21
C LEU A 288 -5.77 4.00 4.30
N GLY A 289 -4.65 4.69 4.06
CA GLY A 289 -3.54 4.18 3.26
C GLY A 289 -2.92 2.93 3.88
N ALA A 290 -2.62 2.97 5.17
CA ALA A 290 -2.07 1.84 5.91
C ALA A 290 -3.02 0.63 5.89
N TYR A 291 -4.33 0.85 6.06
CA TYR A 291 -5.33 -0.21 5.98
C TYR A 291 -5.33 -0.88 4.60
N LEU A 292 -5.32 -0.10 3.52
CA LEU A 292 -5.27 -0.65 2.17
C LEU A 292 -4.00 -1.47 1.94
N LEU A 293 -2.83 -0.90 2.25
CA LEU A 293 -1.54 -1.55 2.02
C LEU A 293 -1.39 -2.82 2.87
N GLY A 294 -1.90 -2.79 4.10
CA GLY A 294 -1.94 -3.96 4.96
C GLY A 294 -2.89 -5.05 4.47
N LEU A 295 -4.09 -4.69 3.95
CA LEU A 295 -4.98 -5.64 3.28
C LEU A 295 -4.31 -6.30 2.08
N TRP A 296 -3.46 -5.57 1.38
CA TRP A 296 -2.69 -6.08 0.24
C TRP A 296 -1.47 -6.89 0.64
N GLY A 297 -1.18 -7.02 1.93
CA GLY A 297 -0.09 -7.84 2.46
C GLY A 297 1.29 -7.22 2.30
N LEU A 298 1.38 -5.89 2.24
CA LEU A 298 2.68 -5.23 2.25
C LEU A 298 3.37 -5.41 3.61
N PRO A 299 4.71 -5.31 3.67
CA PRO A 299 5.49 -5.53 4.89
C PRO A 299 5.07 -4.62 6.05
N ASP A 300 5.07 -5.16 7.29
CA ASP A 300 4.57 -4.46 8.48
C ASP A 300 5.29 -3.13 8.73
N GLY A 301 6.62 -3.08 8.57
CA GLY A 301 7.38 -1.84 8.78
C GLY A 301 7.06 -0.74 7.76
N LEU A 302 6.66 -1.11 6.53
CA LEU A 302 6.16 -0.16 5.54
C LEU A 302 4.78 0.35 5.92
N VAL A 303 3.87 -0.56 6.29
CA VAL A 303 2.50 -0.21 6.70
C VAL A 303 2.51 0.67 7.94
N GLU A 304 3.38 0.36 8.93
CA GLU A 304 3.56 1.17 10.14
C GLU A 304 4.09 2.57 9.81
N ALA A 305 5.06 2.66 8.90
CA ALA A 305 5.57 3.96 8.46
C ALA A 305 4.46 4.81 7.82
N VAL A 306 3.62 4.23 6.97
CA VAL A 306 2.46 4.92 6.38
C VAL A 306 1.43 5.31 7.43
N ALA A 307 1.15 4.44 8.42
CA ALA A 307 0.16 4.70 9.46
C ALA A 307 0.52 5.85 10.40
N PHE A 308 1.81 6.06 10.67
CA PHE A 308 2.28 6.92 11.74
C PHE A 308 3.25 8.01 11.29
N HIS A 309 3.40 8.28 9.97
CA HIS A 309 4.41 9.24 9.47
C HIS A 309 4.26 10.66 10.06
N HIS A 310 3.08 11.12 10.40
CA HIS A 310 2.91 12.40 11.11
C HIS A 310 3.08 12.31 12.63
N GLN A 311 2.89 11.13 13.23
CA GLN A 311 2.95 10.93 14.69
C GLN A 311 3.76 9.68 15.05
N PRO A 312 5.07 9.63 14.71
CA PRO A 312 5.89 8.44 14.90
C PRO A 312 6.01 7.98 16.36
N ALA A 313 5.89 8.87 17.34
CA ALA A 313 5.89 8.51 18.76
C ALA A 313 4.65 7.67 19.16
N ALA A 314 3.56 7.72 18.41
CA ALA A 314 2.36 6.93 18.67
C ALA A 314 2.42 5.51 18.08
N ALA A 315 3.46 5.19 17.31
CA ALA A 315 3.62 3.88 16.70
C ALA A 315 3.88 2.78 17.74
N PRO A 316 3.40 1.54 17.52
CA PRO A 316 3.73 0.40 18.38
C PRO A 316 5.24 0.12 18.48
N HIS A 317 5.98 0.39 17.41
CA HIS A 317 7.44 0.23 17.32
C HIS A 317 8.08 1.56 16.85
N PRO A 318 8.12 2.60 17.71
CA PRO A 318 8.59 3.93 17.31
C PRO A 318 10.05 3.93 16.86
N ASP A 319 10.83 2.91 17.23
CA ASP A 319 12.20 2.69 16.74
C ASP A 319 12.26 2.20 15.28
N GLY A 320 11.12 2.08 14.63
CA GLY A 320 10.99 1.70 13.22
C GLY A 320 11.80 2.65 12.34
N ARG A 321 12.93 2.15 11.80
CA ARG A 321 13.92 2.96 11.08
C ARG A 321 13.34 3.63 9.82
N ALA A 322 12.40 2.96 9.14
CA ALA A 322 11.71 3.52 7.99
C ALA A 322 10.76 4.66 8.41
N LEU A 323 10.02 4.49 9.50
CA LEU A 323 9.07 5.47 10.03
C LEU A 323 9.75 6.80 10.36
N GLY A 324 10.83 6.75 11.17
CA GLY A 324 11.57 7.96 11.55
C GLY A 324 12.20 8.66 10.33
N ALA A 325 12.74 7.87 9.39
CA ALA A 325 13.33 8.41 8.16
C ALA A 325 12.29 9.11 7.28
N VAL A 326 11.09 8.54 7.12
CA VAL A 326 9.98 9.14 6.37
C VAL A 326 9.54 10.44 7.04
N HIS A 327 9.29 10.44 8.34
CA HIS A 327 8.86 11.62 9.10
C HIS A 327 9.83 12.81 8.94
N ILE A 328 11.14 12.55 9.09
CA ILE A 328 12.15 13.62 8.94
C ILE A 328 12.28 14.05 7.48
N ALA A 329 12.25 13.12 6.52
CA ALA A 329 12.34 13.46 5.09
C ALA A 329 11.14 14.29 4.64
N GLU A 330 9.94 14.00 5.11
CA GLU A 330 8.73 14.77 4.87
C GLU A 330 8.87 16.21 5.39
N SER A 331 9.32 16.38 6.63
CA SER A 331 9.55 17.71 7.19
C SER A 331 10.54 18.54 6.37
N VAL A 332 11.57 17.91 5.81
CA VAL A 332 12.55 18.56 4.94
C VAL A 332 11.97 18.86 3.56
N ALA A 333 11.15 17.98 3.00
CA ALA A 333 10.47 18.19 1.73
C ALA A 333 9.54 19.43 1.81
N ILE A 334 8.78 19.54 2.90
CA ILE A 334 7.93 20.72 3.19
C ILE A 334 8.77 22.02 3.26
N GLU A 335 9.92 21.99 3.88
CA GLU A 335 10.82 23.16 3.94
C GLU A 335 11.34 23.59 2.56
N ILE A 336 11.62 22.64 1.68
CA ILE A 336 12.16 22.91 0.34
C ILE A 336 11.09 23.41 -0.62
N HIS A 337 9.93 22.75 -0.65
CA HIS A 337 8.85 23.03 -1.60
C HIS A 337 7.82 24.04 -1.11
N GLY A 338 7.78 24.31 0.18
CA GLY A 338 6.67 24.99 0.84
C GLY A 338 5.55 24.02 1.18
N SER A 339 4.70 24.42 2.12
CA SER A 339 3.60 23.58 2.60
C SER A 339 2.53 23.39 1.52
N LEU A 340 2.20 22.15 1.24
CA LEU A 340 1.08 21.76 0.39
C LEU A 340 -0.24 21.81 1.19
N PRO A 341 -1.42 21.86 0.56
CA PRO A 341 -2.69 21.98 1.29
C PRO A 341 -2.89 20.89 2.35
N TRP A 342 -2.51 19.65 2.03
CA TRP A 342 -2.65 18.50 2.93
C TRP A 342 -1.56 18.40 4.01
N GLU A 343 -0.56 19.24 3.98
CA GLU A 343 0.48 19.36 4.98
C GLU A 343 0.18 20.46 6.01
N SER A 344 -1.01 21.09 5.91
CA SER A 344 -1.43 22.13 6.84
C SER A 344 -1.44 21.60 8.27
N GLY A 345 -0.59 22.20 9.12
CA GLY A 345 -0.41 21.81 10.51
C GLY A 345 0.56 20.63 10.74
N THR A 346 1.18 20.10 9.68
CA THR A 346 2.23 19.07 9.83
C THR A 346 3.48 19.70 10.44
N THR A 347 3.91 19.14 11.56
CA THR A 347 5.10 19.57 12.29
C THR A 347 5.90 18.34 12.74
N LEU A 348 7.18 18.54 13.07
CA LEU A 348 7.96 17.48 13.69
C LEU A 348 7.31 17.03 15.01
N ASP A 349 7.18 15.72 15.19
CA ASP A 349 6.71 15.14 16.44
C ASP A 349 7.77 15.35 17.53
N GLU A 350 7.50 16.28 18.46
CA GLU A 350 8.42 16.64 19.53
C GLU A 350 8.70 15.46 20.47
N ASN A 351 7.74 14.57 20.68
CA ASN A 351 7.94 13.37 21.50
C ASN A 351 8.92 12.40 20.85
N PHE A 352 8.80 12.24 19.53
CA PHE A 352 9.72 11.42 18.74
C PHE A 352 11.13 12.02 18.72
N VAL A 353 11.24 13.31 18.44
CA VAL A 353 12.54 14.03 18.43
C VAL A 353 13.15 14.12 19.81
N GLY A 354 12.32 14.17 20.86
CA GLY A 354 12.76 14.19 22.25
C GLY A 354 13.28 12.86 22.81
N ALA A 355 13.04 11.76 22.09
CA ALA A 355 13.52 10.43 22.50
C ALA A 355 15.05 10.36 22.53
N ASP A 356 15.57 9.47 23.41
CA ASP A 356 17.01 9.31 23.64
C ASP A 356 17.78 9.05 22.31
N GLY A 357 18.79 9.88 22.08
CA GLY A 357 19.67 9.82 20.90
C GLY A 357 19.10 10.38 19.61
N MET A 358 17.81 10.73 19.54
CA MET A 358 17.21 11.28 18.30
C MET A 358 17.65 12.73 18.07
N ARG A 359 17.73 13.55 19.10
CA ARG A 359 18.19 14.96 19.00
C ARG A 359 19.60 15.09 18.40
N GLU A 360 20.49 14.17 18.75
CA GLU A 360 21.86 14.17 18.22
C GLU A 360 21.89 13.83 16.73
N ARG A 361 21.00 12.97 16.26
CA ARG A 361 20.91 12.51 14.88
C ARG A 361 20.15 13.48 13.98
N LEU A 362 19.18 14.21 14.54
CA LEU A 362 18.23 15.04 13.79
C LEU A 362 18.93 15.99 12.81
N GLY A 363 19.99 16.70 13.25
CA GLY A 363 20.73 17.62 12.40
C GLY A 363 21.37 16.92 11.20
N GLY A 364 21.99 15.77 11.41
CA GLY A 364 22.59 14.95 10.36
C GLY A 364 21.55 14.37 9.39
N TRP A 365 20.43 13.88 9.91
CA TRP A 365 19.34 13.35 9.09
C TRP A 365 18.71 14.42 8.20
N ARG A 366 18.45 15.60 8.75
CA ARG A 366 17.87 16.72 7.99
C ARG A 366 18.82 17.17 6.87
N GLU A 367 20.12 17.29 7.13
CA GLU A 367 21.09 17.69 6.13
C GLU A 367 21.23 16.61 5.04
N THR A 368 21.30 15.33 5.42
CA THR A 368 21.33 14.21 4.49
C THR A 368 20.11 14.18 3.57
N ALA A 369 18.91 14.35 4.15
CA ALA A 369 17.68 14.43 3.38
C ALA A 369 17.67 15.64 2.43
N ARG A 370 18.10 16.82 2.91
CA ARG A 370 18.14 18.05 2.11
C ARG A 370 19.04 17.91 0.87
N ILE A 371 20.23 17.34 1.04
CA ILE A 371 21.15 17.11 -0.09
C ILE A 371 20.52 16.12 -1.09
N ALA A 372 19.94 15.03 -0.61
CA ALA A 372 19.33 14.03 -1.47
C ALA A 372 18.11 14.56 -2.24
N ILE A 373 17.23 15.31 -1.56
CA ILE A 373 16.03 15.91 -2.15
C ILE A 373 16.42 16.99 -3.19
N ALA A 374 17.41 17.83 -2.91
CA ALA A 374 17.90 18.85 -3.85
C ALA A 374 18.37 18.23 -5.18
N GLY A 375 18.91 17.01 -5.15
CA GLY A 375 19.31 16.27 -6.36
C GLY A 375 18.14 15.77 -7.22
N VAL A 376 16.93 15.70 -6.68
CA VAL A 376 15.70 15.29 -7.42
C VAL A 376 14.99 16.48 -8.02
N VAL A 377 15.07 17.65 -7.35
CA VAL A 377 14.36 18.88 -7.73
C VAL A 377 15.13 19.71 -8.77
N SER A 378 16.40 19.38 -9.02
CA SER A 378 17.20 20.10 -10.05
C SER A 378 16.62 19.83 -11.45
N PRO A 379 16.39 20.86 -12.26
CA PRO A 379 15.71 20.79 -13.55
C PRO A 379 16.45 19.97 -14.61
#